data_92d54da16a07c21b578268a56c32951b
#
_entry.id   92d54da16a07c21b578268a56c32951b
#
_cell.length_a   1.000
_cell.length_b   1.000
_cell.length_c   1.000
_cell.angle_alpha   90.00
_cell.angle_beta   90.00
_cell.angle_gamma   90.00
#
_symmetry.space_group_name_H-M   'P 1'
#
loop_
_entity.id
_entity.type
_entity.pdbx_description
1 polymer ?
#
loop_
_entity_poly.entity_id
_entity_poly.type
_entity_poly.pdbx_seq_one_letter_code
_entity_poly.pdbx_strand_id
1 'polypeptide(L)'
;PFCIECKRYATGYLPKKEWWDQVITASEAVRKIPILVYKFDRLPIRVRVPIDFVQLKKEYDKRYVADLDFPTFCYLAREIL
;
A
#
# COMPACT_ATOMS: atom_id res chain seq x y z
N PRO A 1 4.53 0.97 -12.50
CA PRO A 1 5.32 1.57 -11.41
C PRO A 1 5.06 0.98 -10.03
N PHE A 2 4.04 0.09 -9.86
CA PHE A 2 3.65 -0.43 -8.56
C PHE A 2 4.01 -1.88 -8.38
N CYS A 3 4.42 -2.25 -7.16
CA CYS A 3 4.55 -3.62 -6.70
C CYS A 3 3.41 -3.86 -5.71
N ILE A 4 2.40 -4.61 -6.13
CA ILE A 4 1.15 -4.76 -5.38
C ILE A 4 1.08 -6.15 -4.76
N GLU A 5 0.85 -6.21 -3.45
CA GLU A 5 0.51 -7.41 -2.71
C GLU A 5 -0.90 -7.29 -2.17
N CYS A 6 -1.65 -8.40 -2.21
CA CYS A 6 -3.03 -8.46 -1.71
C CYS A 6 -3.12 -9.44 -0.55
N LYS A 7 -3.76 -9.02 0.53
CA LYS A 7 -3.97 -9.86 1.73
C LYS A 7 -5.42 -9.79 2.19
N ARG A 8 -5.95 -10.91 2.65
CA ARG A 8 -7.29 -10.99 3.23
C ARG A 8 -7.26 -11.80 4.51
N TYR A 9 -7.96 -11.32 5.54
CA TYR A 9 -8.05 -11.98 6.83
C TYR A 9 -9.45 -11.88 7.40
N ALA A 10 -9.83 -12.89 8.21
CA ALA A 10 -11.15 -12.94 8.81
C ALA A 10 -11.33 -11.91 9.92
N THR A 11 -10.30 -11.67 10.74
CA THR A 11 -10.38 -10.79 11.90
C THR A 11 -9.23 -9.80 11.93
N GLY A 12 -9.50 -8.62 12.50
CA GLY A 12 -8.52 -7.55 12.61
C GLY A 12 -9.01 -6.29 11.91
N TYR A 13 -8.16 -5.25 11.91
CA TYR A 13 -8.46 -4.00 11.23
C TYR A 13 -7.18 -3.29 10.74
N LEU A 14 -6.01 -3.70 11.23
CA LEU A 14 -4.72 -3.18 10.77
C LEU A 14 -3.90 -4.31 10.18
N PRO A 15 -3.18 -4.08 9.09
CA PRO A 15 -2.32 -5.10 8.50
C PRO A 15 -1.15 -5.42 9.42
N LYS A 16 -0.71 -6.66 9.37
CA LYS A 16 0.47 -7.09 10.12
C LYS A 16 1.72 -6.43 9.55
N LYS A 17 2.67 -6.12 10.44
CA LYS A 17 3.93 -5.52 10.02
C LYS A 17 4.66 -6.39 8.98
N GLU A 18 4.60 -7.72 9.14
CA GLU A 18 5.24 -8.65 8.22
C GLU A 18 4.72 -8.52 6.79
N TRP A 19 3.44 -8.19 6.61
CA TRP A 19 2.87 -8.01 5.27
C TRP A 19 3.49 -6.80 4.57
N TRP A 20 3.64 -5.70 5.33
CA TRP A 20 4.25 -4.49 4.77
C TRP A 20 5.74 -4.73 4.48
N ASP A 21 6.46 -5.39 5.40
CA ASP A 21 7.86 -5.73 5.19
C ASP A 21 8.06 -6.61 3.95
N GLN A 22 7.15 -7.56 3.71
CA GLN A 22 7.19 -8.41 2.52
C GLN A 22 7.06 -7.58 1.23
N VAL A 23 6.11 -6.65 1.18
CA VAL A 23 5.91 -5.86 -0.04
C VAL A 23 7.06 -4.86 -0.23
N ILE A 24 7.62 -4.33 0.84
CA ILE A 24 8.82 -3.49 0.74
C ILE A 24 9.96 -4.27 0.08
N THR A 25 10.25 -5.46 0.60
CA THR A 25 11.32 -6.31 0.07
C THR A 25 11.09 -6.63 -1.41
N ALA A 26 9.88 -7.03 -1.77
CA ALA A 26 9.54 -7.34 -3.16
C ALA A 26 9.67 -6.10 -4.06
N SER A 27 9.23 -4.94 -3.59
CA SER A 27 9.26 -3.71 -4.37
C SER A 27 10.68 -3.23 -4.64
N GLU A 28 11.58 -3.41 -3.66
CA GLU A 28 12.99 -3.03 -3.82
C GLU A 28 13.68 -3.89 -4.87
N ALA A 29 13.36 -5.18 -4.90
CA ALA A 29 13.94 -6.09 -5.90
C ALA A 29 13.60 -5.68 -7.34
N VAL A 30 12.44 -5.07 -7.57
CA VAL A 30 11.98 -4.65 -8.90
C VAL A 30 11.96 -3.14 -9.08
N ARG A 31 12.39 -2.37 -8.09
CA ARG A 31 12.44 -0.89 -8.12
C ARG A 31 11.10 -0.26 -8.44
N LYS A 32 10.06 -0.74 -7.75
CA LYS A 32 8.69 -0.23 -7.91
C LYS A 32 8.18 0.29 -6.58
N ILE A 33 7.05 1.01 -6.62
CA ILE A 33 6.44 1.56 -5.41
C ILE A 33 5.69 0.45 -4.68
N PRO A 34 5.96 0.22 -3.38
CA PRO A 34 5.26 -0.82 -2.62
C PRO A 34 3.82 -0.41 -2.31
N ILE A 35 2.88 -1.29 -2.61
CA ILE A 35 1.45 -1.09 -2.38
C ILE A 35 0.91 -2.36 -1.73
N LEU A 36 0.27 -2.23 -0.58
CA LEU A 36 -0.39 -3.34 0.10
C LEU A 36 -1.90 -3.13 0.08
N VAL A 37 -2.60 -3.93 -0.69
CA VAL A 37 -4.06 -3.98 -0.71
C VAL A 37 -4.50 -5.03 0.29
N TYR A 38 -5.33 -4.65 1.26
CA TYR A 38 -5.76 -5.58 2.29
C TYR A 38 -7.25 -5.43 2.59
N LYS A 39 -7.85 -6.51 3.04
CA LYS A 39 -9.25 -6.54 3.43
C LYS A 39 -9.42 -7.48 4.63
N PHE A 40 -10.06 -6.99 5.67
CA PHE A 40 -10.60 -7.80 6.76
C PHE A 40 -12.08 -8.03 6.51
N ASP A 41 -12.59 -9.18 6.93
CA ASP A 41 -14.00 -9.49 6.76
C ASP A 41 -14.87 -8.42 7.42
N ARG A 42 -15.96 -8.04 6.72
CA ARG A 42 -16.89 -6.97 7.13
C ARG A 42 -16.33 -5.55 7.12
N LEU A 43 -15.09 -5.37 6.71
CA LEU A 43 -14.49 -4.05 6.56
C LEU A 43 -14.22 -3.76 5.08
N PRO A 44 -14.18 -2.49 4.69
CA PRO A 44 -13.89 -2.15 3.30
C PRO A 44 -12.44 -2.45 2.93
N ILE A 45 -12.19 -2.56 1.63
CA ILE A 45 -10.83 -2.69 1.09
C ILE A 45 -10.06 -1.43 1.43
N ARG A 46 -8.84 -1.62 1.94
CA ARG A 46 -7.89 -0.55 2.24
C ARG A 46 -6.60 -0.77 1.48
N VAL A 47 -5.85 0.31 1.30
CA VAL A 47 -4.57 0.28 0.60
C VAL A 47 -3.54 1.00 1.43
N ARG A 48 -2.47 0.30 1.80
CA ARG A 48 -1.33 0.92 2.48
C ARG A 48 -0.28 1.33 1.46
N VAL A 49 0.15 2.57 1.57
CA VAL A 49 1.11 3.18 0.65
C VAL A 49 2.17 3.93 1.46
N PRO A 50 3.37 4.17 0.89
CA PRO A 50 4.29 5.13 1.51
C PRO A 50 3.64 6.50 1.59
N ILE A 51 3.89 7.24 2.68
CA ILE A 51 3.26 8.56 2.85
C ILE A 51 3.64 9.52 1.70
N ASP A 52 4.82 9.38 1.15
CA ASP A 52 5.27 10.22 0.04
C ASP A 52 4.45 10.01 -1.22
N PHE A 53 3.81 8.84 -1.38
CA PHE A 53 2.88 8.59 -2.48
C PHE A 53 1.69 9.56 -2.43
N VAL A 54 1.16 9.83 -1.23
CA VAL A 54 0.04 10.76 -1.04
C VAL A 54 0.44 12.18 -1.44
N GLN A 55 1.71 12.53 -1.26
CA GLN A 55 2.25 13.83 -1.62
C GLN A 55 2.78 13.88 -3.06
N LEU A 56 2.65 12.80 -3.80
CA LEU A 56 3.10 12.69 -5.20
C LEU A 56 4.60 12.98 -5.36
N LYS A 57 5.39 12.63 -4.35
CA LYS A 57 6.84 12.78 -4.40
C LYS A 57 7.47 11.64 -5.22
N LYS A 58 8.66 11.89 -5.74
CA LYS A 58 9.42 10.91 -6.53
C LYS A 58 10.19 9.93 -5.67
N GLU A 59 10.59 10.32 -4.47
CA GLU A 59 11.31 9.47 -3.54
C GLU A 59 10.39 9.07 -2.39
N TYR A 60 10.53 7.83 -1.92
CA TYR A 60 9.64 7.24 -0.94
C TYR A 60 10.40 6.76 0.29
N ASP A 61 10.11 7.36 1.44
CA ASP A 61 10.56 6.84 2.73
C ASP A 61 9.53 5.82 3.21
N LYS A 62 9.88 4.54 3.10
CA LYS A 62 8.96 3.43 3.36
C LYS A 62 8.67 3.21 4.84
N ARG A 63 9.34 3.94 5.74
CA ARG A 63 9.05 3.90 7.17
C ARG A 63 7.73 4.56 7.51
N TYR A 64 7.29 5.52 6.72
CA TYR A 64 6.07 6.27 6.97
C TYR A 64 5.01 5.87 5.95
N VAL A 65 3.85 5.53 6.45
CA VAL A 65 2.78 4.96 5.63
C VAL A 65 1.47 5.71 5.82
N ALA A 66 0.59 5.59 4.83
CA ALA A 66 -0.79 6.01 4.93
C ALA A 66 -1.68 4.85 4.52
N ASP A 67 -2.83 4.71 5.19
CA ASP A 67 -3.84 3.73 4.82
C ASP A 67 -5.01 4.47 4.18
N LEU A 68 -5.29 4.16 2.92
CA LEU A 68 -6.29 4.84 2.10
C LEU A 68 -7.46 3.91 1.81
N ASP A 69 -8.62 4.47 1.54
CA ASP A 69 -9.66 3.70 0.89
C ASP A 69 -9.28 3.42 -0.57
N PHE A 70 -9.92 2.44 -1.19
CA PHE A 70 -9.56 2.03 -2.54
C PHE A 70 -9.82 3.13 -3.59
N PRO A 71 -10.95 3.85 -3.57
CA PRO A 71 -11.15 4.94 -4.53
C PRO A 71 -10.11 6.04 -4.44
N THR A 72 -9.70 6.42 -3.22
CA THR A 72 -8.66 7.43 -3.03
C THR A 72 -7.32 6.97 -3.59
N PHE A 73 -6.97 5.71 -3.36
CA PHE A 73 -5.76 5.14 -3.96
C PHE A 73 -5.82 5.22 -5.49
N CYS A 74 -6.94 4.84 -6.10
CA CYS A 74 -7.07 4.88 -7.55
C CYS A 74 -6.94 6.29 -8.10
N TYR A 75 -7.52 7.27 -7.41
CA TYR A 75 -7.39 8.67 -7.79
C TYR A 75 -5.92 9.11 -7.81
N LEU A 76 -5.18 8.83 -6.73
CA LEU A 76 -3.77 9.21 -6.65
C LEU A 76 -2.90 8.43 -7.66
N ALA A 77 -3.21 7.17 -7.90
CA ALA A 77 -2.47 6.36 -8.85
C ALA A 77 -2.55 6.93 -10.27
N ARG A 78 -3.68 7.51 -10.65
CA ARG A 78 -3.85 8.16 -11.95
C ARG A 78 -2.90 9.34 -12.12
N GLU A 79 -2.62 10.08 -11.05
CA GLU A 79 -1.73 11.22 -11.11
C GLU A 79 -0.27 10.82 -11.34
N ILE A 80 0.09 9.59 -10.96
CA ILE A 80 1.45 9.06 -11.13
C ILE A 80 1.61 8.38 -12.49
N LEU A 81 0.56 7.74 -12.97
CA LEU A 81 0.55 7.10 -14.27
C LEU A 81 0.33 8.15 -15.37
#